data_ee514f61ad1040256817cbe60f47e18c
#
_entry.id   ee514f61ad1040256817cbe60f47e18c
#
_cell.length_a   1.000
_cell.length_b   1.000
_cell.length_c   1.000
_cell.angle_alpha   90.00
_cell.angle_beta   90.00
_cell.angle_gamma   90.00
#
_symmetry.space_group_name_H-M   'P 1'
#
loop_
_entity.id
_entity.type
_entity.pdbx_description
1 polymer ?
#
loop_
_entity_poly.entity_id
_entity_poly.type
_entity_poly.pdbx_seq_one_letter_code
_entity_poly.pdbx_strand_id
1 'polypeptide(L)'
;MPSVSFEDSTSPQRQALDWMLGDSYSLEELKNDGDDRIVQRFALAVFYYSTNGPTSWDLENRDGWLLSSTECDWGERSFGPDVECSNNNVVDRISLWSDGLSGTIPREIGLLSSLTFLGLSRNNLEGTIPTEIGVLTSLTGFSFSRNANLSGRVPTELANLSNLEVLNLSNTQLTGSIPSSLCSTLAWAYIDCGEIECDCC
;
A
#
# COMPACT_ATOMS: atom_id res chain seq x y z
N MET A 1 -3.73 9.46 -18.91
CA MET A 1 -3.07 8.48 -18.04
C MET A 1 -1.78 8.08 -18.74
N PRO A 2 -0.61 8.09 -18.12
CA PRO A 2 0.56 7.45 -18.73
C PRO A 2 0.21 5.98 -18.92
N SER A 3 0.36 5.49 -20.13
CA SER A 3 0.19 4.07 -20.44
C SER A 3 1.16 3.28 -19.58
N VAL A 4 0.66 2.37 -18.75
CA VAL A 4 1.52 1.39 -18.07
C VAL A 4 2.10 0.55 -19.18
N SER A 5 3.38 0.71 -19.44
CA SER A 5 4.05 -0.08 -20.46
C SER A 5 4.40 -1.45 -19.88
N PHE A 6 3.58 -2.44 -20.16
CA PHE A 6 3.96 -3.84 -19.96
C PHE A 6 5.09 -4.29 -20.94
N GLU A 7 5.52 -3.40 -21.81
CA GLU A 7 6.64 -3.64 -22.73
C GLU A 7 8.01 -3.51 -22.05
N ASP A 8 8.09 -2.70 -20.98
CA ASP A 8 9.29 -2.58 -20.17
C ASP A 8 9.41 -3.76 -19.21
N SER A 9 10.31 -4.68 -19.50
CA SER A 9 10.56 -5.88 -18.67
C SER A 9 11.06 -5.57 -17.27
N THR A 10 11.49 -4.34 -16.99
CA THR A 10 11.97 -3.90 -15.67
C THR A 10 10.89 -3.20 -14.86
N SER A 11 9.74 -2.89 -15.46
CA SER A 11 8.64 -2.27 -14.72
C SER A 11 8.07 -3.22 -13.67
N PRO A 12 7.68 -2.69 -12.49
CA PRO A 12 7.05 -3.50 -11.44
C PRO A 12 5.81 -4.25 -11.90
N GLN A 13 5.02 -3.65 -12.80
CA GLN A 13 3.83 -4.26 -13.36
C GLN A 13 4.15 -5.46 -14.24
N ARG A 14 5.22 -5.35 -15.05
CA ARG A 14 5.67 -6.47 -15.87
C ARG A 14 6.26 -7.59 -15.01
N GLN A 15 7.08 -7.26 -14.04
CA GLN A 15 7.64 -8.25 -13.12
C GLN A 15 6.55 -9.00 -12.35
N ALA A 16 5.52 -8.27 -11.88
CA ALA A 16 4.35 -8.87 -11.22
C ALA A 16 3.59 -9.83 -12.15
N LEU A 17 3.35 -9.42 -13.39
CA LEU A 17 2.70 -10.28 -14.39
C LEU A 17 3.52 -11.53 -14.69
N ASP A 18 4.83 -11.39 -14.94
CA ASP A 18 5.71 -12.51 -15.25
C ASP A 18 5.80 -13.49 -14.08
N TRP A 19 5.82 -12.99 -12.84
CA TRP A 19 5.75 -13.83 -11.66
C TRP A 19 4.42 -14.60 -11.59
N MET A 20 3.27 -13.94 -11.75
CA MET A 20 1.95 -14.59 -11.71
C MET A 20 1.79 -15.65 -12.79
N LEU A 21 2.34 -15.44 -13.98
CA LEU A 21 2.31 -16.41 -15.08
C LEU A 21 3.20 -17.64 -14.81
N GLY A 22 4.15 -17.55 -13.89
CA GLY A 22 4.99 -18.66 -13.44
C GLY A 22 4.50 -19.33 -12.15
N ASP A 23 3.56 -18.72 -11.46
CA ASP A 23 3.08 -19.19 -10.17
C ASP A 23 1.89 -20.16 -10.30
N SER A 24 2.07 -21.38 -9.78
CA SER A 24 1.04 -22.44 -9.89
C SER A 24 -0.25 -22.05 -9.16
N TYR A 25 -0.18 -21.37 -8.02
CA TYR A 25 -1.36 -20.93 -7.29
C TYR A 25 -2.17 -19.93 -8.11
N SER A 26 -1.51 -18.95 -8.74
CA SER A 26 -2.17 -17.98 -9.63
C SER A 26 -2.84 -18.65 -10.81
N LEU A 27 -2.21 -19.68 -11.39
CA LEU A 27 -2.70 -20.33 -12.60
C LEU A 27 -3.80 -21.37 -12.35
N GLU A 28 -3.80 -22.02 -11.21
CA GLU A 28 -4.68 -23.17 -10.94
C GLU A 28 -5.77 -22.84 -9.92
N GLU A 29 -5.40 -22.29 -8.77
CA GLU A 29 -6.34 -22.07 -7.67
C GLU A 29 -7.23 -20.84 -7.89
N LEU A 30 -6.69 -19.76 -8.50
CA LEU A 30 -7.47 -18.53 -8.73
C LEU A 30 -8.43 -18.61 -9.92
N LYS A 31 -8.38 -19.65 -10.74
CA LYS A 31 -9.30 -19.81 -11.90
C LYS A 31 -10.79 -19.74 -11.53
N ASN A 32 -11.13 -20.14 -10.32
CA ASN A 32 -12.50 -20.27 -9.84
C ASN A 32 -12.89 -19.21 -8.81
N ASP A 33 -11.92 -18.40 -8.31
CA ASP A 33 -12.13 -17.44 -7.22
C ASP A 33 -12.63 -16.06 -7.70
N GLY A 34 -12.73 -15.87 -9.02
CA GLY A 34 -13.17 -14.62 -9.63
C GLY A 34 -12.05 -13.63 -9.88
N ASP A 35 -12.35 -12.62 -10.69
CA ASP A 35 -11.38 -11.62 -11.15
C ASP A 35 -10.78 -10.78 -10.00
N ASP A 36 -11.53 -10.57 -8.91
CA ASP A 36 -11.10 -9.73 -7.79
C ASP A 36 -9.88 -10.30 -7.06
N ARG A 37 -9.79 -11.64 -6.94
CA ARG A 37 -8.63 -12.29 -6.30
C ARG A 37 -7.38 -12.19 -7.16
N ILE A 38 -7.53 -12.31 -8.48
CA ILE A 38 -6.43 -12.13 -9.44
C ILE A 38 -5.91 -10.68 -9.37
N VAL A 39 -6.83 -9.73 -9.33
CA VAL A 39 -6.51 -8.29 -9.22
C VAL A 39 -5.80 -7.98 -7.90
N GLN A 40 -6.27 -8.54 -6.77
CA GLN A 40 -5.63 -8.39 -5.47
C GLN A 40 -4.18 -8.89 -5.50
N ARG A 41 -3.98 -10.11 -6.01
CA ARG A 41 -2.65 -10.73 -6.11
C ARG A 41 -1.70 -9.92 -6.98
N PHE A 42 -2.20 -9.44 -8.12
CA PHE A 42 -1.44 -8.55 -9.00
C PHE A 42 -1.04 -7.25 -8.29
N ALA A 43 -1.96 -6.60 -7.58
CA ALA A 43 -1.69 -5.34 -6.88
C ALA A 43 -0.60 -5.50 -5.80
N LEU A 44 -0.65 -6.60 -5.03
CA LEU A 44 0.35 -6.91 -4.02
C LEU A 44 1.72 -7.24 -4.63
N ALA A 45 1.75 -7.98 -5.74
CA ALA A 45 3.00 -8.27 -6.45
C ALA A 45 3.61 -6.99 -7.04
N VAL A 46 2.80 -6.09 -7.64
CA VAL A 46 3.27 -4.78 -8.09
C VAL A 46 3.81 -3.96 -6.91
N PHE A 47 3.12 -3.96 -5.78
CA PHE A 47 3.58 -3.28 -4.58
C PHE A 47 4.95 -3.81 -4.11
N TYR A 48 5.14 -5.12 -4.06
CA TYR A 48 6.41 -5.75 -3.69
C TYR A 48 7.56 -5.30 -4.61
N TYR A 49 7.37 -5.35 -5.93
CA TYR A 49 8.40 -4.93 -6.88
C TYR A 49 8.64 -3.42 -6.87
N SER A 50 7.60 -2.59 -6.74
CA SER A 50 7.70 -1.12 -6.70
C SER A 50 8.42 -0.62 -5.47
N THR A 51 8.37 -1.36 -4.37
CA THR A 51 9.02 -1.02 -3.10
C THR A 51 10.35 -1.75 -2.90
N ASN A 52 10.94 -2.22 -4.00
CA ASN A 52 12.22 -2.94 -4.05
C ASN A 52 12.28 -4.18 -3.15
N GLY A 53 11.18 -4.93 -3.07
CA GLY A 53 11.07 -6.17 -2.30
C GLY A 53 12.25 -7.13 -2.49
N PRO A 54 12.67 -7.44 -3.75
CA PRO A 54 13.76 -8.38 -3.98
C PRO A 54 15.13 -7.98 -3.40
N THR A 55 15.34 -6.69 -3.13
CA THR A 55 16.68 -6.15 -2.80
C THR A 55 16.77 -5.38 -1.49
N SER A 56 15.67 -4.75 -1.06
CA SER A 56 15.70 -3.80 0.06
C SER A 56 14.96 -4.28 1.29
N TRP A 57 13.92 -5.11 1.14
CA TRP A 57 13.16 -5.58 2.28
C TRP A 57 14.01 -6.47 3.18
N ASP A 58 13.75 -6.42 4.47
CA ASP A 58 14.39 -7.31 5.42
C ASP A 58 14.20 -8.77 5.03
N LEU A 59 15.23 -9.60 5.25
CA LEU A 59 15.25 -10.98 4.74
C LEU A 59 14.04 -11.82 5.19
N GLU A 60 13.63 -11.66 6.45
CA GLU A 60 12.46 -12.40 6.99
C GLU A 60 11.17 -12.00 6.27
N ASN A 61 11.04 -10.74 5.89
CA ASN A 61 9.85 -10.24 5.19
C ASN A 61 9.87 -10.57 3.71
N ARG A 62 11.01 -10.41 3.07
CA ARG A 62 11.17 -10.69 1.66
C ARG A 62 10.83 -12.14 1.31
N ASP A 63 11.31 -13.07 2.12
CA ASP A 63 11.14 -14.51 1.87
C ASP A 63 9.71 -15.00 2.18
N GLY A 64 8.91 -14.19 2.89
CA GLY A 64 7.50 -14.44 3.18
C GLY A 64 6.52 -13.92 2.12
N TRP A 65 6.99 -13.23 1.06
CA TRP A 65 6.15 -12.68 0.01
C TRP A 65 6.28 -13.44 -1.30
N LEU A 66 5.30 -13.30 -2.17
CA LEU A 66 5.22 -13.97 -3.47
C LEU A 66 5.27 -15.50 -3.36
N LEU A 67 4.67 -16.06 -2.32
CA LEU A 67 4.55 -17.50 -2.14
C LEU A 67 3.45 -18.08 -3.03
N SER A 68 3.61 -19.34 -3.42
CA SER A 68 2.58 -20.12 -4.11
C SER A 68 1.49 -20.61 -3.13
N SER A 69 0.93 -19.66 -2.37
CA SER A 69 -0.17 -19.84 -1.41
C SER A 69 -1.08 -18.62 -1.45
N THR A 70 -2.12 -18.57 -0.63
CA THR A 70 -2.96 -17.37 -0.50
C THR A 70 -2.14 -16.18 0.01
N GLU A 71 -2.48 -14.97 -0.43
CA GLU A 71 -1.83 -13.72 0.02
C GLU A 71 -1.99 -13.51 1.53
N CYS A 72 -2.97 -14.17 2.12
CA CYS A 72 -3.21 -14.15 3.57
C CYS A 72 -2.15 -14.89 4.38
N ASP A 73 -1.35 -15.72 3.72
CA ASP A 73 -0.20 -16.42 4.31
C ASP A 73 1.10 -15.63 4.12
N TRP A 74 1.06 -14.50 3.39
CA TRP A 74 2.26 -13.72 3.10
C TRP A 74 2.70 -12.90 4.31
N GLY A 75 4.01 -12.90 4.60
CA GLY A 75 4.59 -12.11 5.67
C GLY A 75 4.21 -12.57 7.07
N GLU A 76 4.00 -13.87 7.29
CA GLU A 76 3.83 -14.41 8.64
C GLU A 76 5.08 -14.19 9.49
N ARG A 77 4.92 -13.50 10.61
CA ARG A 77 6.00 -13.16 11.55
C ARG A 77 5.67 -13.53 12.99
N SER A 78 6.71 -13.55 13.82
CA SER A 78 6.58 -13.73 15.28
C SER A 78 5.74 -12.64 15.97
N PHE A 79 5.56 -11.47 15.34
CA PHE A 79 4.83 -10.32 15.89
C PHE A 79 3.50 -10.02 15.19
N GLY A 80 3.06 -10.89 14.28
CA GLY A 80 1.84 -10.77 13.48
C GLY A 80 2.11 -10.68 11.97
N PRO A 81 1.10 -10.97 11.15
CA PRO A 81 1.25 -10.99 9.70
C PRO A 81 1.37 -9.57 9.11
N ASP A 82 2.13 -9.46 8.01
CA ASP A 82 2.23 -8.23 7.20
C ASP A 82 0.96 -7.94 6.44
N VAL A 83 0.28 -9.01 6.02
CA VAL A 83 -0.98 -9.01 5.29
C VAL A 83 -2.02 -9.75 6.10
N GLU A 84 -3.11 -9.07 6.43
CA GLU A 84 -4.26 -9.69 7.08
C GLU A 84 -5.44 -9.72 6.13
N CYS A 85 -6.27 -10.75 6.26
CA CYS A 85 -7.42 -10.95 5.41
C CYS A 85 -8.72 -11.09 6.22
N SER A 86 -9.79 -10.65 5.62
CA SER A 86 -11.15 -11.01 6.02
C SER A 86 -11.45 -12.49 5.79
N ASN A 87 -12.61 -12.96 6.26
CA ASN A 87 -13.03 -14.37 6.19
C ASN A 87 -13.10 -14.99 4.76
N ASN A 88 -13.05 -14.14 3.71
CA ASN A 88 -13.14 -14.58 2.32
C ASN A 88 -11.79 -14.49 1.58
N ASN A 89 -10.67 -14.53 2.29
CA ASN A 89 -9.32 -14.34 1.75
C ASN A 89 -9.16 -12.99 1.00
N VAL A 90 -9.90 -11.97 1.38
CA VAL A 90 -9.77 -10.62 0.84
C VAL A 90 -8.87 -9.82 1.78
N VAL A 91 -7.79 -9.27 1.25
CA VAL A 91 -6.84 -8.46 2.00
C VAL A 91 -7.51 -7.18 2.48
N ASP A 92 -7.56 -6.99 3.78
CA ASP A 92 -8.16 -5.83 4.43
C ASP A 92 -7.17 -5.03 5.29
N ARG A 93 -5.96 -5.58 5.52
CA ARG A 93 -4.92 -4.88 6.28
C ARG A 93 -3.52 -5.18 5.72
N ILE A 94 -2.71 -4.14 5.60
CA ILE A 94 -1.28 -4.22 5.30
C ILE A 94 -0.52 -3.43 6.37
N SER A 95 0.45 -4.08 7.04
CA SER A 95 1.25 -3.47 8.10
C SER A 95 2.72 -3.83 7.97
N LEU A 96 3.45 -3.00 7.23
CA LEU A 96 4.88 -3.17 6.92
C LEU A 96 5.69 -2.06 7.61
N TRP A 97 5.85 -2.20 8.92
CA TRP A 97 6.50 -1.22 9.74
C TRP A 97 7.99 -1.55 9.95
N SER A 98 8.87 -0.67 9.49
CA SER A 98 10.34 -0.84 9.63
C SER A 98 10.88 -2.08 8.91
N ASP A 99 10.42 -2.32 7.70
CA ASP A 99 10.65 -3.54 6.91
C ASP A 99 11.60 -3.32 5.73
N GLY A 100 12.32 -2.21 5.73
CA GLY A 100 13.32 -1.92 4.72
C GLY A 100 12.73 -1.53 3.35
N LEU A 101 11.44 -1.23 3.25
CA LEU A 101 10.82 -0.79 2.00
C LEU A 101 11.52 0.46 1.46
N SER A 102 11.82 0.45 0.16
CA SER A 102 12.35 1.62 -0.56
C SER A 102 11.66 1.74 -1.93
N GLY A 103 11.97 2.78 -2.71
CA GLY A 103 11.25 3.02 -3.95
C GLY A 103 9.91 3.68 -3.74
N THR A 104 8.93 3.44 -4.61
CA THR A 104 7.69 4.24 -4.67
C THR A 104 6.44 3.42 -4.37
N ILE A 105 5.42 4.11 -3.84
CA ILE A 105 4.09 3.52 -3.64
C ILE A 105 3.40 3.46 -5.01
N PRO A 106 3.05 2.28 -5.52
CA PRO A 106 2.42 2.17 -6.83
C PRO A 106 0.94 2.56 -6.76
N ARG A 107 0.41 3.08 -7.86
CA ARG A 107 -1.01 3.41 -7.97
C ARG A 107 -1.93 2.19 -7.87
N GLU A 108 -1.41 1.02 -8.20
CA GLU A 108 -2.13 -0.27 -8.12
C GLU A 108 -2.53 -0.61 -6.67
N ILE A 109 -1.98 0.08 -5.65
CA ILE A 109 -2.47 -0.04 -4.27
C ILE A 109 -3.98 0.29 -4.18
N GLY A 110 -4.49 1.18 -5.04
CA GLY A 110 -5.90 1.51 -5.13
C GLY A 110 -6.81 0.36 -5.60
N LEU A 111 -6.24 -0.74 -6.12
CA LEU A 111 -6.99 -1.94 -6.49
C LEU A 111 -7.39 -2.78 -5.26
N LEU A 112 -6.78 -2.55 -4.11
CA LEU A 112 -7.09 -3.25 -2.85
C LEU A 112 -8.27 -2.59 -2.13
N SER A 113 -9.44 -2.56 -2.78
CA SER A 113 -10.61 -1.76 -2.38
C SER A 113 -11.18 -2.10 -1.00
N SER A 114 -10.85 -3.26 -0.45
CA SER A 114 -11.29 -3.70 0.88
C SER A 114 -10.36 -3.29 2.02
N LEU A 115 -9.24 -2.61 1.72
CA LEU A 115 -8.30 -2.19 2.77
C LEU A 115 -8.97 -1.28 3.79
N THR A 116 -8.83 -1.67 5.07
CA THR A 116 -9.23 -0.90 6.25
C THR A 116 -8.04 -0.24 6.92
N PHE A 117 -6.83 -0.78 6.74
CA PHE A 117 -5.61 -0.24 7.29
C PHE A 117 -4.43 -0.38 6.34
N LEU A 118 -3.65 0.70 6.18
CA LEU A 118 -2.40 0.73 5.43
C LEU A 118 -1.30 1.42 6.23
N GLY A 119 -0.40 0.63 6.81
CA GLY A 119 0.72 1.09 7.62
C GLY A 119 2.06 0.78 6.99
N LEU A 120 2.77 1.82 6.50
CA LEU A 120 4.09 1.71 5.86
C LEU A 120 5.15 2.58 6.58
N SER A 121 4.96 2.81 7.87
CA SER A 121 5.81 3.73 8.63
C SER A 121 7.22 3.19 8.87
N ARG A 122 8.21 4.10 9.05
CA ARG A 122 9.62 3.80 9.31
C ARG A 122 10.28 2.98 8.20
N ASN A 123 10.06 3.40 6.97
CA ASN A 123 10.71 2.83 5.79
C ASN A 123 11.52 3.91 5.05
N ASN A 124 12.01 3.59 3.87
CA ASN A 124 12.75 4.51 3.01
C ASN A 124 12.00 4.77 1.70
N LEU A 125 10.67 4.85 1.77
CA LEU A 125 9.82 5.15 0.62
C LEU A 125 10.08 6.56 0.11
N GLU A 126 10.02 6.74 -1.21
CA GLU A 126 10.24 8.00 -1.91
C GLU A 126 9.11 8.32 -2.89
N GLY A 127 9.22 9.47 -3.56
CA GLY A 127 8.19 9.91 -4.50
C GLY A 127 6.96 10.47 -3.79
N THR A 128 5.78 10.20 -4.34
CA THR A 128 4.52 10.80 -3.89
C THR A 128 3.53 9.75 -3.41
N ILE A 129 2.55 10.16 -2.62
CA ILE A 129 1.37 9.34 -2.34
C ILE A 129 0.49 9.35 -3.61
N PRO A 130 0.15 8.18 -4.19
CA PRO A 130 -0.70 8.13 -5.37
C PRO A 130 -2.13 8.58 -5.07
N THR A 131 -2.76 9.29 -6.00
CA THR A 131 -4.15 9.78 -5.86
C THR A 131 -5.16 8.64 -5.74
N GLU A 132 -4.80 7.46 -6.25
CA GLU A 132 -5.59 6.23 -6.19
C GLU A 132 -5.83 5.73 -4.75
N ILE A 133 -5.09 6.24 -3.76
CA ILE A 133 -5.43 6.02 -2.33
C ILE A 133 -6.87 6.48 -2.04
N GLY A 134 -7.35 7.55 -2.69
CA GLY A 134 -8.68 8.09 -2.48
C GLY A 134 -9.84 7.18 -2.90
N VAL A 135 -9.59 6.06 -3.58
CA VAL A 135 -10.65 5.07 -3.87
C VAL A 135 -10.81 4.01 -2.77
N LEU A 136 -9.90 3.98 -1.79
CA LEU A 136 -9.92 3.02 -0.68
C LEU A 136 -10.87 3.50 0.43
N THR A 137 -12.14 3.64 0.13
CA THR A 137 -13.14 4.26 1.02
C THR A 137 -13.41 3.49 2.31
N SER A 138 -12.92 2.25 2.40
CA SER A 138 -12.97 1.42 3.62
C SER A 138 -11.86 1.76 4.63
N LEU A 139 -10.85 2.56 4.25
CA LEU A 139 -9.74 2.89 5.15
C LEU A 139 -10.22 3.63 6.41
N THR A 140 -9.84 3.08 7.55
CA THR A 140 -9.96 3.68 8.88
C THR A 140 -8.63 4.18 9.41
N GLY A 141 -7.51 3.56 8.98
CA GLY A 141 -6.17 3.93 9.39
C GLY A 141 -5.18 3.99 8.22
N PHE A 142 -4.40 5.07 8.19
CA PHE A 142 -3.42 5.34 7.16
C PHE A 142 -2.16 5.94 7.79
N SER A 143 -1.01 5.25 7.67
CA SER A 143 0.22 5.69 8.32
C SER A 143 1.45 5.49 7.45
N PHE A 144 2.08 6.60 7.04
CA PHE A 144 3.32 6.64 6.24
C PHE A 144 4.44 7.41 6.94
N SER A 145 4.32 7.61 8.23
CA SER A 145 5.29 8.40 8.99
C SER A 145 6.71 7.85 8.91
N ARG A 146 7.69 8.75 9.09
CA ARG A 146 9.13 8.39 9.08
C ARG A 146 9.57 7.71 7.77
N ASN A 147 9.09 8.24 6.64
CA ASN A 147 9.62 8.01 5.31
C ASN A 147 10.21 9.35 4.82
N ALA A 148 11.46 9.60 5.17
CA ALA A 148 12.08 10.91 5.01
C ALA A 148 12.23 11.40 3.55
N ASN A 149 12.08 10.52 2.58
CA ASN A 149 12.12 10.83 1.15
C ASN A 149 10.74 10.87 0.48
N LEU A 150 9.67 10.53 1.22
CA LEU A 150 8.29 10.63 0.73
C LEU A 150 7.90 12.10 0.66
N SER A 151 7.55 12.60 -0.52
CA SER A 151 7.44 14.03 -0.81
C SER A 151 6.24 14.36 -1.71
N GLY A 152 6.15 15.60 -2.16
CA GLY A 152 5.04 16.07 -2.96
C GLY A 152 3.86 16.54 -2.11
N ARG A 153 2.70 16.68 -2.75
CA ARG A 153 1.50 17.16 -2.04
C ARG A 153 0.67 16.02 -1.48
N VAL A 154 0.09 16.25 -0.33
CA VAL A 154 -0.99 15.41 0.20
C VAL A 154 -2.12 15.37 -0.85
N PRO A 155 -2.54 14.18 -1.32
CA PRO A 155 -3.58 14.08 -2.34
C PRO A 155 -4.92 14.64 -1.85
N THR A 156 -5.56 15.47 -2.66
CA THR A 156 -6.90 16.00 -2.37
C THR A 156 -7.96 14.90 -2.33
N GLU A 157 -7.68 13.77 -2.99
CA GLU A 157 -8.51 12.57 -3.06
C GLU A 157 -8.67 11.88 -1.69
N LEU A 158 -7.81 12.19 -0.70
CA LEU A 158 -8.04 11.76 0.68
C LEU A 158 -9.38 12.26 1.22
N ALA A 159 -9.94 13.33 0.65
CA ALA A 159 -11.29 13.81 0.98
C ALA A 159 -12.41 12.75 0.82
N ASN A 160 -12.16 11.72 0.00
CA ASN A 160 -13.12 10.64 -0.24
C ASN A 160 -13.12 9.58 0.87
N LEU A 161 -12.12 9.58 1.75
CA LEU A 161 -11.94 8.58 2.80
C LEU A 161 -12.81 8.90 4.03
N SER A 162 -14.13 8.81 3.86
CA SER A 162 -15.11 9.22 4.88
C SER A 162 -15.09 8.38 6.18
N ASN A 163 -14.37 7.25 6.17
CA ASN A 163 -14.21 6.38 7.34
C ASN A 163 -12.84 6.55 8.02
N LEU A 164 -11.99 7.47 7.53
CA LEU A 164 -10.63 7.61 8.04
C LEU A 164 -10.62 8.24 9.43
N GLU A 165 -10.14 7.50 10.41
CA GLU A 165 -10.04 7.89 11.83
C GLU A 165 -8.61 8.23 12.24
N VAL A 166 -7.62 7.57 11.62
CA VAL A 166 -6.20 7.75 11.96
C VAL A 166 -5.39 8.10 10.71
N LEU A 167 -4.73 9.25 10.75
CA LEU A 167 -3.82 9.70 9.70
C LEU A 167 -2.46 10.04 10.30
N ASN A 168 -1.38 9.39 9.84
CA ASN A 168 -0.03 9.72 10.29
C ASN A 168 0.91 9.91 9.09
N LEU A 169 1.28 11.15 8.84
CA LEU A 169 2.19 11.59 7.77
C LEU A 169 3.43 12.29 8.33
N SER A 170 3.68 12.19 9.63
CA SER A 170 4.78 12.91 10.29
C SER A 170 6.17 12.38 9.89
N ASN A 171 7.16 13.25 9.91
CA ASN A 171 8.54 12.96 9.50
C ASN A 171 8.62 12.47 8.04
N THR A 172 8.03 13.24 7.14
CA THR A 172 8.09 13.09 5.69
C THR A 172 8.50 14.43 5.06
N GLN A 173 8.53 14.52 3.73
CA GLN A 173 8.66 15.77 2.98
C GLN A 173 7.36 16.15 2.25
N LEU A 174 6.24 15.68 2.76
CA LEU A 174 4.93 15.99 2.20
C LEU A 174 4.56 17.44 2.52
N THR A 175 3.86 18.07 1.59
CA THR A 175 3.38 19.46 1.69
C THR A 175 1.90 19.56 1.33
N GLY A 176 1.33 20.75 1.43
CA GLY A 176 -0.08 20.99 1.08
C GLY A 176 -0.98 20.97 2.29
N SER A 177 -2.20 20.48 2.16
CA SER A 177 -3.18 20.54 3.24
C SER A 177 -3.95 19.22 3.40
N ILE A 178 -4.35 18.94 4.62
CA ILE A 178 -5.33 17.88 4.91
C ILE A 178 -6.72 18.38 4.48
N PRO A 179 -7.47 17.61 3.66
CA PRO A 179 -8.82 18.01 3.27
C PRO A 179 -9.73 18.26 4.48
N SER A 180 -10.39 19.41 4.51
CA SER A 180 -11.26 19.83 5.64
C SER A 180 -12.43 18.87 5.88
N SER A 181 -12.86 18.09 4.86
CA SER A 181 -13.87 17.05 5.04
C SER A 181 -13.48 15.97 6.04
N LEU A 182 -12.17 15.74 6.23
CA LEU A 182 -11.66 14.76 7.19
C LEU A 182 -11.70 15.26 8.66
N CYS A 183 -11.87 16.55 8.89
CA CYS A 183 -11.94 17.12 10.25
C CYS A 183 -13.03 16.51 11.14
N SER A 184 -14.10 15.99 10.54
CA SER A 184 -15.20 15.38 11.27
C SER A 184 -15.01 13.89 11.58
N THR A 185 -14.06 13.23 10.91
CA THR A 185 -13.84 11.78 11.02
C THR A 185 -12.53 11.44 11.71
N LEU A 186 -11.48 12.27 11.51
CA LEU A 186 -10.19 12.03 12.14
C LEU A 186 -10.25 12.14 13.65
N ALA A 187 -9.96 11.04 14.33
CA ALA A 187 -9.74 11.01 15.78
C ALA A 187 -8.29 11.42 16.12
N TRP A 188 -7.34 11.05 15.25
CA TRP A 188 -5.93 11.38 15.40
C TRP A 188 -5.29 11.73 14.04
N ALA A 189 -4.67 12.90 13.98
CA ALA A 189 -3.83 13.32 12.86
C ALA A 189 -2.44 13.67 13.37
N TYR A 190 -1.41 13.03 12.83
CA TYR A 190 0.00 13.33 13.10
C TYR A 190 0.64 13.82 11.80
N ILE A 191 1.00 15.08 11.76
CA ILE A 191 1.60 15.75 10.60
C ILE A 191 2.76 16.63 11.03
N ASP A 192 3.60 17.02 10.08
CA ASP A 192 4.66 17.98 10.29
C ASP A 192 4.10 19.41 10.17
N CYS A 193 3.96 20.09 11.33
CA CYS A 193 3.42 21.44 11.39
C CYS A 193 4.32 22.42 10.64
N GLY A 194 3.72 23.20 9.72
CA GLY A 194 4.39 24.17 8.88
C GLY A 194 4.70 23.67 7.47
N GLU A 195 4.69 22.37 7.21
CA GLU A 195 4.82 21.78 5.88
C GLU A 195 3.47 21.29 5.35
N ILE A 196 2.64 20.78 6.25
CA ILE A 196 1.26 20.36 5.95
C ILE A 196 0.30 21.28 6.73
N GLU A 197 -0.59 21.93 6.03
CA GLU A 197 -1.66 22.73 6.60
C GLU A 197 -2.81 21.83 7.06
N CYS A 198 -3.37 22.11 8.24
CA CYS A 198 -4.51 21.37 8.77
C CYS A 198 -5.42 22.31 9.56
N ASP A 199 -6.62 22.51 9.04
CA ASP A 199 -7.62 23.39 9.67
C ASP A 199 -8.26 22.75 10.91
N CYS A 200 -8.01 21.46 11.15
CA CYS A 200 -8.66 20.66 12.18
C CYS A 200 -7.70 19.90 13.12
N CYS A 201 -6.43 20.26 13.09
CA CYS A 201 -5.44 19.63 13.99
C CYS A 201 -5.29 20.36 15.32
#